data_ed3df296f9e4840a246bd647688eb53a
#
_entry.id   ed3df296f9e4840a246bd647688eb53a
#
_cell.length_a   1.000
_cell.length_b   1.000
_cell.length_c   1.000
_cell.angle_alpha   90.00
_cell.angle_beta   90.00
_cell.angle_gamma   90.00
#
_symmetry.space_group_name_H-M   'P 1'
#
loop_
_entity.id
_entity.type
_entity.pdbx_description
1 polymer ?
#
loop_
_entity_poly.entity_id
_entity_poly.type
_entity_poly.pdbx_seq_one_letter_code
_entity_poly.pdbx_strand_id
1 'polypeptide(L)'
;MVLVTAFVDQARIVVRGGNGGDGAIAFRREKFVPKGGPAGGDGGDGGSVILVADESLSTLLDFRYRHEYQAPSGDRGGSKDKYGRKGEDLVLRVPGGTEVYDDETGDLLADLRVNGDRCVVAQGGKGGRGNIHFATPTDRAPRKAEPGQPGQERTIRLELKLLADVGLVGFPNVGKSSLIARISAARPKVANYPFIILIFNLGMEIGRAHV
;
A
#
# COMPACT_ATOMS: atom_id res chain seq x y z
N MET A 1 8.76 -31.46 -5.61
CA MET A 1 7.58 -30.86 -4.96
C MET A 1 7.22 -29.64 -5.81
N VAL A 2 6.23 -29.77 -6.70
CA VAL A 2 5.82 -28.67 -7.58
C VAL A 2 4.99 -27.73 -6.75
N LEU A 3 5.51 -26.53 -6.46
CA LEU A 3 4.73 -25.44 -5.89
C LEU A 3 3.67 -25.06 -6.92
N VAL A 4 2.44 -25.48 -6.69
CA VAL A 4 1.29 -24.94 -7.42
C VAL A 4 1.12 -23.51 -6.90
N THR A 5 1.64 -22.54 -7.64
CA THR A 5 1.39 -21.13 -7.38
C THR A 5 -0.10 -20.90 -7.60
N ALA A 6 -0.85 -20.79 -6.50
CA ALA A 6 -2.25 -20.41 -6.58
C ALA A 6 -2.30 -19.01 -7.18
N PHE A 7 -2.98 -18.86 -8.30
CA PHE A 7 -3.24 -17.56 -8.90
C PHE A 7 -4.30 -16.85 -8.06
N VAL A 8 -4.04 -15.61 -7.68
CA VAL A 8 -4.94 -14.77 -6.89
C VAL A 8 -5.18 -13.48 -7.66
N ASP A 9 -6.41 -13.26 -8.07
CA ASP A 9 -6.90 -12.10 -8.83
C ASP A 9 -7.55 -11.02 -7.96
N GLN A 10 -7.93 -11.38 -6.74
CA GLN A 10 -8.54 -10.46 -5.79
C GLN A 10 -7.88 -10.57 -4.41
N ALA A 11 -7.65 -9.43 -3.78
CA ALA A 11 -7.13 -9.36 -2.43
C ALA A 11 -7.77 -8.19 -1.67
N ARG A 12 -8.02 -8.39 -0.37
CA ARG A 12 -8.50 -7.35 0.55
C ARG A 12 -7.43 -7.09 1.59
N ILE A 13 -7.02 -5.82 1.73
CA ILE A 13 -5.98 -5.42 2.67
C ILE A 13 -6.35 -4.14 3.42
N VAL A 14 -5.82 -4.01 4.63
CA VAL A 14 -5.91 -2.80 5.44
C VAL A 14 -4.59 -2.04 5.30
N VAL A 15 -4.67 -0.79 4.91
CA VAL A 15 -3.51 0.10 4.75
C VAL A 15 -3.60 1.25 5.74
N ARG A 16 -2.49 1.50 6.45
CA ARG A 16 -2.38 2.59 7.43
C ARG A 16 -1.19 3.46 7.12
N GLY A 17 -1.43 4.76 6.94
CA GLY A 17 -0.37 5.75 6.94
C GLY A 17 0.31 5.81 8.32
N GLY A 18 1.58 6.19 8.35
CA GLY A 18 2.29 6.45 9.60
C GLY A 18 1.70 7.66 10.33
N ASN A 19 1.72 7.67 11.64
CA ASN A 19 1.31 8.82 12.41
C ASN A 19 2.37 9.92 12.32
N GLY A 20 1.96 11.19 12.38
CA GLY A 20 2.89 12.30 12.59
C GLY A 20 3.51 12.25 13.98
N GLY A 21 4.76 12.68 14.10
CA GLY A 21 5.44 12.83 15.37
C GLY A 21 4.93 14.05 16.14
N ASP A 22 4.98 14.03 17.46
CA ASP A 22 4.59 15.16 18.28
C ASP A 22 5.59 16.31 18.19
N GLY A 23 5.11 17.56 18.27
CA GLY A 23 5.94 18.73 18.48
C GLY A 23 6.59 18.71 19.87
N ALA A 24 7.77 19.28 19.96
CA ALA A 24 8.51 19.33 21.22
C ALA A 24 8.20 20.60 22.04
N ILE A 25 8.23 20.46 23.38
CA ILE A 25 8.30 21.58 24.28
C ILE A 25 9.73 21.63 24.84
N ALA A 26 10.51 22.61 24.39
CA ALA A 26 11.87 22.82 24.85
C ALA A 26 12.17 24.32 24.99
N PHE A 27 13.15 24.63 25.82
CA PHE A 27 13.60 25.99 26.06
C PHE A 27 15.11 26.07 25.89
N ARG A 28 15.56 27.15 25.28
CA ARG A 28 16.99 27.42 25.10
C ARG A 28 17.61 27.72 26.48
N ARG A 29 18.67 27.01 26.81
CA ARG A 29 19.45 27.23 28.00
C ARG A 29 20.93 27.35 27.63
N GLU A 30 21.45 28.55 27.73
CA GLU A 30 22.87 28.81 27.43
C GLU A 30 23.50 29.53 28.61
N LYS A 31 24.84 29.44 28.73
CA LYS A 31 25.61 29.96 29.88
C LYS A 31 25.35 31.44 30.19
N PHE A 32 25.05 32.25 29.18
CA PHE A 32 24.81 33.69 29.30
C PHE A 32 23.38 34.11 28.93
N VAL A 33 22.46 33.15 28.71
CA VAL A 33 21.05 33.41 28.39
C VAL A 33 20.13 32.57 29.30
N PRO A 34 19.99 32.95 30.58
CA PRO A 34 19.26 32.15 31.56
C PRO A 34 17.74 32.10 31.30
N LYS A 35 17.17 33.07 30.59
CA LYS A 35 15.76 33.13 30.16
C LYS A 35 15.64 32.95 28.64
N GLY A 36 16.23 31.88 28.11
CA GLY A 36 16.13 31.57 26.70
C GLY A 36 14.67 31.28 26.29
N GLY A 37 14.34 31.70 25.06
CA GLY A 37 13.00 31.50 24.47
C GLY A 37 12.67 30.04 24.18
N PRO A 38 11.48 29.76 23.64
CA PRO A 38 11.08 28.42 23.19
C PRO A 38 12.03 27.94 22.11
N ALA A 39 12.35 26.66 22.13
CA ALA A 39 13.29 26.01 21.21
C ALA A 39 12.87 24.54 20.89
N GLY A 40 11.58 24.24 21.02
CA GLY A 40 11.04 22.96 20.63
C GLY A 40 10.78 22.91 19.14
N GLY A 41 11.37 21.95 18.44
CA GLY A 41 11.15 21.72 17.03
C GLY A 41 9.85 20.95 16.76
N ASP A 42 9.45 20.92 15.48
CA ASP A 42 8.24 20.23 15.05
C ASP A 42 8.49 18.72 14.95
N GLY A 43 7.42 17.94 15.08
CA GLY A 43 7.42 16.51 14.78
C GLY A 43 7.56 16.28 13.27
N GLY A 44 8.11 15.13 12.89
CA GLY A 44 8.15 14.70 11.50
C GLY A 44 6.79 14.19 11.02
N ASP A 45 6.52 14.32 9.72
CA ASP A 45 5.33 13.71 9.12
C ASP A 45 5.46 12.17 9.12
N GLY A 46 4.34 11.46 9.17
CA GLY A 46 4.29 10.02 8.92
C GLY A 46 4.46 9.68 7.45
N GLY A 47 4.94 8.48 7.16
CA GLY A 47 5.02 7.95 5.79
C GLY A 47 3.64 7.60 5.23
N SER A 48 3.49 7.67 3.93
CA SER A 48 2.28 7.25 3.21
C SER A 48 2.41 5.83 2.68
N VAL A 49 1.27 5.15 2.41
CA VAL A 49 1.24 3.88 1.69
C VAL A 49 0.92 4.15 0.23
N ILE A 50 1.80 3.67 -0.65
CA ILE A 50 1.74 3.91 -2.09
C ILE A 50 1.71 2.56 -2.81
N LEU A 51 0.73 2.35 -3.68
CA LEU A 51 0.72 1.24 -4.64
C LEU A 51 1.47 1.65 -5.90
N VAL A 52 2.26 0.72 -6.46
CA VAL A 52 3.01 0.92 -7.70
C VAL A 52 2.82 -0.30 -8.59
N ALA A 53 2.40 -0.07 -9.84
CA ALA A 53 2.32 -1.13 -10.84
C ALA A 53 3.72 -1.63 -11.24
N ASP A 54 3.89 -2.95 -11.28
CA ASP A 54 5.13 -3.62 -11.64
C ASP A 54 4.82 -4.77 -12.62
N GLU A 55 5.32 -4.67 -13.84
CA GLU A 55 5.12 -5.69 -14.90
C GLU A 55 5.80 -7.03 -14.59
N SER A 56 6.76 -7.06 -13.66
CA SER A 56 7.40 -8.31 -13.24
C SER A 56 6.48 -9.20 -12.40
N LEU A 57 5.37 -8.64 -11.89
CA LEU A 57 4.37 -9.34 -11.10
C LEU A 57 3.19 -9.76 -11.97
N SER A 58 2.66 -10.95 -11.72
CA SER A 58 1.53 -11.52 -12.44
C SER A 58 0.37 -11.94 -11.54
N THR A 59 0.48 -11.80 -10.24
CA THR A 59 -0.52 -12.26 -9.27
C THR A 59 -0.51 -11.40 -8.00
N LEU A 60 -1.65 -11.34 -7.32
CA LEU A 60 -1.81 -10.68 -6.00
C LEU A 60 -1.54 -11.65 -4.83
N LEU A 61 -0.78 -12.74 -5.06
CA LEU A 61 -0.59 -13.81 -4.06
C LEU A 61 -0.01 -13.32 -2.73
N ASP A 62 0.92 -12.37 -2.75
CA ASP A 62 1.55 -11.85 -1.54
C ASP A 62 0.54 -11.18 -0.60
N PHE A 63 -0.48 -10.54 -1.16
CA PHE A 63 -1.54 -9.88 -0.41
C PHE A 63 -2.54 -10.86 0.22
N ARG A 64 -2.52 -12.14 -0.19
CA ARG A 64 -3.31 -13.18 0.45
C ARG A 64 -2.74 -13.64 1.79
N TYR A 65 -1.42 -13.52 1.97
CA TYR A 65 -0.75 -13.94 3.20
C TYR A 65 -0.61 -12.83 4.22
N ARG A 66 -0.46 -11.61 3.74
CA ARG A 66 -0.35 -10.43 4.59
C ARG A 66 -1.47 -9.45 4.24
N HIS A 67 -2.31 -9.15 5.24
CA HIS A 67 -3.49 -8.33 5.07
C HIS A 67 -3.36 -6.92 5.66
N GLU A 68 -2.32 -6.65 6.44
CA GLU A 68 -2.12 -5.35 7.08
C GLU A 68 -0.76 -4.77 6.69
N TYR A 69 -0.81 -3.51 6.25
CA TYR A 69 0.35 -2.74 5.85
C TYR A 69 0.32 -1.37 6.51
N GLN A 70 1.37 -1.04 7.23
CA GLN A 70 1.50 0.23 7.92
C GLN A 70 2.82 0.90 7.55
N ALA A 71 2.75 2.17 7.15
CA ALA A 71 3.93 3.00 6.93
C ALA A 71 4.53 3.46 8.28
N PRO A 72 5.85 3.71 8.34
CA PRO A 72 6.50 4.23 9.52
C PRO A 72 5.94 5.58 9.96
N SER A 73 5.85 5.79 11.28
CA SER A 73 5.48 7.08 11.86
C SER A 73 6.64 8.07 11.81
N GLY A 74 6.33 9.36 11.85
CA GLY A 74 7.32 10.41 12.02
C GLY A 74 7.85 10.46 13.46
N ASP A 75 9.10 10.90 13.60
CA ASP A 75 9.73 11.06 14.90
C ASP A 75 9.24 12.33 15.59
N ARG A 76 9.30 12.33 16.91
CA ARG A 76 9.02 13.51 17.73
C ARG A 76 10.04 14.62 17.46
N GLY A 77 9.61 15.88 17.51
CA GLY A 77 10.49 17.04 17.52
C GLY A 77 11.46 17.04 18.71
N GLY A 78 12.62 17.63 18.50
CA GLY A 78 13.68 17.70 19.50
C GLY A 78 13.86 19.09 20.09
N SER A 79 14.81 19.21 21.02
CA SER A 79 15.28 20.49 21.56
C SER A 79 16.20 21.19 20.57
N LYS A 80 16.41 22.50 20.73
CA LYS A 80 17.26 23.34 19.86
C LYS A 80 16.74 23.40 18.41
N ASP A 81 15.41 23.50 18.29
CA ASP A 81 14.70 23.61 17.00
C ASP A 81 14.99 22.43 16.04
N LYS A 82 15.21 21.25 16.59
CA LYS A 82 15.43 20.05 15.78
C LYS A 82 14.10 19.45 15.38
N TYR A 83 13.86 19.38 14.07
CA TYR A 83 12.70 18.70 13.50
C TYR A 83 12.79 17.19 13.70
N GLY A 84 11.65 16.54 13.93
CA GLY A 84 11.53 15.09 13.89
C GLY A 84 11.79 14.56 12.48
N ARG A 85 12.36 13.37 12.38
CA ARG A 85 12.56 12.71 11.09
C ARG A 85 11.21 12.32 10.49
N LYS A 86 11.01 12.57 9.19
CA LYS A 86 9.85 12.10 8.45
C LYS A 86 9.86 10.57 8.34
N GLY A 87 8.70 9.91 8.52
CA GLY A 87 8.52 8.50 8.20
C GLY A 87 8.70 8.24 6.70
N GLU A 88 9.31 7.13 6.36
CA GLU A 88 9.49 6.72 4.96
C GLU A 88 8.18 6.22 4.38
N ASP A 89 7.94 6.50 3.09
CA ASP A 89 6.76 5.98 2.41
C ASP A 89 6.88 4.48 2.20
N LEU A 90 5.80 3.74 2.47
CA LEU A 90 5.72 2.31 2.22
C LEU A 90 5.21 2.07 0.80
N VAL A 91 6.09 1.55 -0.05
CA VAL A 91 5.76 1.20 -1.43
C VAL A 91 5.37 -0.27 -1.53
N LEU A 92 4.15 -0.54 -1.98
CA LEU A 92 3.63 -1.87 -2.26
C LEU A 92 3.54 -2.06 -3.77
N ARG A 93 4.16 -3.11 -4.29
CA ARG A 93 4.13 -3.42 -5.71
C ARG A 93 2.95 -4.33 -6.04
N VAL A 94 2.23 -4.00 -7.10
CA VAL A 94 1.08 -4.77 -7.61
C VAL A 94 1.26 -5.02 -9.11
N PRO A 95 0.67 -6.09 -9.67
CA PRO A 95 0.70 -6.32 -11.10
C PRO A 95 0.10 -5.16 -11.89
N GLY A 96 0.59 -4.91 -13.13
CA GLY A 96 -0.08 -4.02 -14.07
C GLY A 96 -1.50 -4.51 -14.38
N GLY A 97 -2.47 -3.59 -14.53
CA GLY A 97 -3.89 -3.91 -14.70
C GLY A 97 -4.65 -4.14 -13.38
N THR A 98 -4.06 -3.75 -12.24
CA THR A 98 -4.73 -3.83 -10.94
C THR A 98 -5.63 -2.61 -10.72
N GLU A 99 -6.92 -2.84 -10.49
CA GLU A 99 -7.87 -1.85 -9.99
C GLU A 99 -7.88 -1.84 -8.46
N VAL A 100 -7.96 -0.65 -7.91
CA VAL A 100 -7.95 -0.40 -6.47
C VAL A 100 -9.27 0.22 -6.07
N TYR A 101 -10.03 -0.45 -5.23
CA TYR A 101 -11.31 0.01 -4.73
C TYR A 101 -11.23 0.30 -3.23
N ASP A 102 -11.97 1.30 -2.79
CA ASP A 102 -12.30 1.45 -1.38
C ASP A 102 -13.33 0.38 -1.01
N ASP A 103 -13.02 -0.45 -0.03
CA ASP A 103 -13.89 -1.58 0.32
C ASP A 103 -15.16 -1.15 1.09
N GLU A 104 -15.15 0.03 1.72
CA GLU A 104 -16.29 0.55 2.48
C GLU A 104 -17.30 1.26 1.57
N THR A 105 -16.81 2.07 0.63
CA THR A 105 -17.68 2.86 -0.27
C THR A 105 -17.92 2.17 -1.60
N GLY A 106 -17.05 1.25 -2.01
CA GLY A 106 -17.06 0.62 -3.32
C GLY A 106 -16.51 1.50 -4.45
N ASP A 107 -16.00 2.68 -4.12
CA ASP A 107 -15.47 3.61 -5.13
C ASP A 107 -14.14 3.14 -5.71
N LEU A 108 -13.95 3.35 -7.01
CA LEU A 108 -12.67 3.13 -7.68
C LEU A 108 -11.70 4.25 -7.30
N LEU A 109 -10.64 3.91 -6.58
CA LEU A 109 -9.58 4.83 -6.17
C LEU A 109 -8.53 5.03 -7.27
N ALA A 110 -8.15 3.95 -7.96
CA ALA A 110 -7.16 3.98 -9.04
C ALA A 110 -7.28 2.76 -9.94
N ASP A 111 -6.81 2.92 -11.19
CA ASP A 111 -6.61 1.86 -12.17
C ASP A 111 -5.15 1.91 -12.62
N LEU A 112 -4.34 0.97 -12.13
CA LEU A 112 -2.89 0.90 -12.30
C LEU A 112 -2.57 0.05 -13.54
N ARG A 113 -2.59 0.67 -14.72
CA ARG A 113 -2.50 -0.03 -16.02
C ARG A 113 -1.08 -0.24 -16.50
N VAL A 114 -0.26 0.80 -16.37
CA VAL A 114 1.07 0.86 -16.96
C VAL A 114 2.12 0.71 -15.86
N ASN A 115 3.23 0.05 -16.22
CA ASN A 115 4.37 -0.09 -15.32
C ASN A 115 4.82 1.25 -14.76
N GLY A 116 4.93 1.35 -13.45
CA GLY A 116 5.29 2.57 -12.74
C GLY A 116 4.11 3.49 -12.38
N ASP A 117 2.86 3.18 -12.78
CA ASP A 117 1.68 3.89 -12.28
C ASP A 117 1.63 3.83 -10.75
N ARG A 118 1.27 4.96 -10.13
CA ARG A 118 1.30 5.12 -8.67
C ARG A 118 0.00 5.67 -8.13
N CYS A 119 -0.41 5.14 -6.99
CA CYS A 119 -1.56 5.65 -6.22
C CYS A 119 -1.23 5.69 -4.74
N VAL A 120 -1.49 6.83 -4.09
CA VAL A 120 -1.43 6.94 -2.64
C VAL A 120 -2.76 6.45 -2.06
N VAL A 121 -2.73 5.31 -1.37
CA VAL A 121 -3.95 4.67 -0.82
C VAL A 121 -4.20 5.01 0.64
N ALA A 122 -3.16 5.40 1.39
CA ALA A 122 -3.29 5.94 2.74
C ALA A 122 -2.23 7.02 2.98
N GLN A 123 -2.65 8.21 3.36
CA GLN A 123 -1.74 9.33 3.64
C GLN A 123 -1.19 9.25 5.05
N GLY A 124 0.09 9.61 5.22
CA GLY A 124 0.70 9.81 6.53
C GLY A 124 0.12 11.02 7.25
N GLY A 125 0.09 10.95 8.59
CA GLY A 125 -0.31 12.06 9.45
C GLY A 125 0.71 13.19 9.45
N LYS A 126 0.26 14.42 9.61
CA LYS A 126 1.16 15.59 9.73
C LYS A 126 1.82 15.64 11.09
N GLY A 127 3.09 16.04 11.13
CA GLY A 127 3.81 16.31 12.38
C GLY A 127 3.20 17.48 13.14
N GLY A 128 3.22 17.38 14.47
CA GLY A 128 2.76 18.43 15.38
C GLY A 128 3.76 19.58 15.46
N ARG A 129 3.27 20.80 15.66
CA ARG A 129 4.12 21.98 15.80
C ARG A 129 4.77 22.06 17.19
N GLY A 130 6.06 22.41 17.22
CA GLY A 130 6.79 22.65 18.44
C GLY A 130 6.42 23.98 19.13
N ASN A 131 6.83 24.15 20.40
CA ASN A 131 6.45 25.32 21.17
C ASN A 131 7.00 26.64 20.63
N ILE A 132 7.96 26.63 19.73
CA ILE A 132 8.50 27.83 19.08
C ILE A 132 7.43 28.58 18.28
N HIS A 133 6.47 27.85 17.68
CA HIS A 133 5.39 28.43 16.86
C HIS A 133 4.29 29.12 17.70
N PHE A 134 4.27 28.89 19.02
CA PHE A 134 3.25 29.45 19.91
C PHE A 134 3.73 30.67 20.71
N ALA A 135 4.96 31.13 20.44
CA ALA A 135 5.49 32.33 21.07
C ALA A 135 4.73 33.57 20.60
N THR A 136 4.22 34.35 21.53
CA THR A 136 3.55 35.62 21.29
C THR A 136 4.20 36.74 22.12
N PRO A 137 3.95 38.04 21.81
CA PRO A 137 4.44 39.14 22.62
C PRO A 137 4.03 39.06 24.09
N THR A 138 2.85 38.47 24.38
CA THR A 138 2.30 38.29 25.74
C THR A 138 2.78 37.00 26.39
N ASP A 139 2.94 35.91 25.62
CA ASP A 139 3.50 34.65 26.11
C ASP A 139 4.79 34.31 25.32
N ARG A 140 5.92 34.75 25.85
CA ARG A 140 7.24 34.56 25.24
C ARG A 140 7.85 33.17 25.50
N ALA A 141 7.26 32.37 26.36
CA ALA A 141 7.78 31.06 26.74
C ALA A 141 6.65 30.01 26.85
N PRO A 142 5.89 29.77 25.75
CA PRO A 142 4.74 28.88 25.80
C PRO A 142 5.15 27.42 26.11
N ARG A 143 4.37 26.80 26.99
CA ARG A 143 4.50 25.38 27.35
C ARG A 143 3.45 24.53 26.60
N LYS A 144 3.20 24.89 25.34
CA LYS A 144 2.25 24.22 24.46
C LYS A 144 2.95 23.74 23.19
N ALA A 145 2.67 22.53 22.80
CA ALA A 145 3.02 21.98 21.49
C ALA A 145 1.80 21.19 20.97
N GLU A 146 1.76 20.95 19.67
CA GLU A 146 0.71 20.16 19.05
C GLU A 146 1.11 18.70 19.00
N PRO A 147 0.18 17.76 19.26
CA PRO A 147 0.41 16.35 18.96
C PRO A 147 0.46 16.13 17.44
N GLY A 148 1.16 15.08 17.03
CA GLY A 148 1.11 14.61 15.65
C GLY A 148 -0.31 14.14 15.29
N GLN A 149 -0.66 14.31 14.03
CA GLN A 149 -1.95 13.83 13.51
C GLN A 149 -1.86 12.32 13.22
N PRO A 150 -2.95 11.56 13.42
CA PRO A 150 -2.97 10.15 13.00
C PRO A 150 -2.87 10.04 11.49
N GLY A 151 -2.21 8.98 11.01
CA GLY A 151 -2.24 8.60 9.61
C GLY A 151 -3.63 8.10 9.20
N GLN A 152 -3.91 8.18 7.91
CA GLN A 152 -5.14 7.67 7.34
C GLN A 152 -5.17 6.15 7.41
N GLU A 153 -6.29 5.57 7.83
CA GLU A 153 -6.56 4.14 7.75
C GLU A 153 -7.64 3.89 6.70
N ARG A 154 -7.44 2.86 5.88
CA ARG A 154 -8.41 2.47 4.86
C ARG A 154 -8.33 0.97 4.59
N THR A 155 -9.50 0.34 4.38
CA THR A 155 -9.58 -1.01 3.83
C THR A 155 -9.76 -0.89 2.32
N ILE A 156 -8.88 -1.52 1.56
CA ILE A 156 -8.92 -1.51 0.10
C ILE A 156 -9.07 -2.92 -0.44
N ARG A 157 -9.76 -3.02 -1.58
CA ARG A 157 -9.89 -4.22 -2.37
C ARG A 157 -9.13 -4.05 -3.67
N LEU A 158 -8.23 -4.98 -3.94
CA LEU A 158 -7.45 -5.05 -5.16
C LEU A 158 -8.08 -6.08 -6.09
N GLU A 159 -8.30 -5.71 -7.35
CA GLU A 159 -8.80 -6.61 -8.39
C GLU A 159 -7.87 -6.55 -9.60
N LEU A 160 -7.33 -7.69 -9.99
CA LEU A 160 -6.45 -7.80 -11.14
C LEU A 160 -7.30 -8.13 -12.37
N LYS A 161 -7.33 -7.21 -13.34
CA LYS A 161 -7.94 -7.44 -14.66
C LYS A 161 -6.99 -8.27 -15.51
N LEU A 162 -7.39 -9.50 -15.76
CA LEU A 162 -6.66 -10.39 -16.66
C LEU A 162 -7.31 -10.37 -18.03
N LEU A 163 -6.50 -10.08 -19.03
CA LEU A 163 -6.84 -10.36 -20.42
C LEU A 163 -6.29 -11.73 -20.76
N ALA A 164 -7.14 -12.62 -21.24
CA ALA A 164 -6.69 -13.90 -21.77
C ALA A 164 -6.12 -13.68 -23.18
N ASP A 165 -4.89 -14.13 -23.42
CA ASP A 165 -4.25 -14.07 -24.75
C ASP A 165 -4.93 -15.02 -25.74
N VAL A 166 -5.43 -16.16 -25.24
CA VAL A 166 -6.08 -17.20 -26.05
C VAL A 166 -7.33 -17.73 -25.37
N GLY A 167 -8.43 -17.77 -26.09
CA GLY A 167 -9.69 -18.38 -25.66
C GLY A 167 -9.94 -19.69 -26.41
N LEU A 168 -10.26 -20.77 -25.69
CA LEU A 168 -10.68 -22.05 -26.29
C LEU A 168 -12.20 -22.15 -26.30
N VAL A 169 -12.78 -22.15 -27.51
CA VAL A 169 -14.21 -22.28 -27.73
C VAL A 169 -14.49 -23.60 -28.44
N GLY A 170 -15.52 -24.34 -28.04
CA GLY A 170 -15.92 -25.59 -28.69
C GLY A 170 -17.03 -26.30 -27.91
N PHE A 171 -17.64 -27.29 -28.55
CA PHE A 171 -18.73 -28.09 -27.96
C PHE A 171 -18.34 -28.77 -26.64
N PRO A 172 -19.31 -29.12 -25.77
CA PRO A 172 -19.03 -29.96 -24.61
C PRO A 172 -18.28 -31.25 -24.98
N ASN A 173 -17.41 -31.72 -24.12
CA ASN A 173 -16.67 -33.00 -24.25
C ASN A 173 -15.68 -33.14 -25.42
N VAL A 174 -15.34 -32.08 -26.13
CA VAL A 174 -14.31 -32.12 -27.20
C VAL A 174 -12.87 -32.08 -26.67
N GLY A 175 -12.66 -32.17 -25.36
CA GLY A 175 -11.31 -32.25 -24.78
C GLY A 175 -10.66 -30.91 -24.46
N LYS A 176 -11.39 -29.77 -24.41
CA LYS A 176 -10.84 -28.45 -24.05
C LYS A 176 -10.08 -28.46 -22.73
N SER A 177 -10.72 -29.00 -21.68
CA SER A 177 -10.11 -29.07 -20.34
C SER A 177 -8.89 -30.00 -20.31
N SER A 178 -8.90 -31.08 -21.09
CA SER A 178 -7.77 -32.00 -21.22
C SER A 178 -6.59 -31.35 -21.95
N LEU A 179 -6.88 -30.50 -22.94
CA LEU A 179 -5.85 -29.74 -23.65
C LEU A 179 -5.20 -28.70 -22.71
N ILE A 180 -5.99 -27.91 -21.99
CA ILE A 180 -5.48 -26.94 -21.02
C ILE A 180 -4.65 -27.64 -19.94
N ALA A 181 -5.08 -28.80 -19.42
CA ALA A 181 -4.33 -29.55 -18.42
C ALA A 181 -2.99 -30.09 -18.91
N ARG A 182 -2.82 -30.24 -20.23
CA ARG A 182 -1.57 -30.69 -20.84
C ARG A 182 -0.58 -29.58 -21.15
N ILE A 183 -1.09 -28.42 -21.59
CA ILE A 183 -0.24 -27.28 -22.00
C ILE A 183 0.04 -26.29 -20.87
N SER A 184 -0.71 -26.36 -19.77
CA SER A 184 -0.50 -25.45 -18.64
C SER A 184 -0.53 -26.19 -17.30
N ALA A 185 0.02 -25.56 -16.24
CA ALA A 185 -0.06 -26.04 -14.86
C ALA A 185 -1.45 -25.92 -14.25
N ALA A 186 -2.42 -25.33 -14.95
CA ALA A 186 -3.80 -25.20 -14.51
C ALA A 186 -4.45 -26.59 -14.38
N ARG A 187 -5.21 -26.81 -13.30
CA ARG A 187 -5.99 -28.01 -13.08
C ARG A 187 -7.48 -27.73 -13.30
N PRO A 188 -7.96 -27.65 -14.55
CA PRO A 188 -9.38 -27.43 -14.81
C PRO A 188 -10.15 -28.62 -14.29
N LYS A 189 -11.36 -28.38 -13.71
CA LYS A 189 -12.27 -29.46 -13.39
C LYS A 189 -12.78 -30.07 -14.67
N VAL A 190 -12.34 -31.29 -14.96
CA VAL A 190 -12.85 -32.08 -16.07
C VAL A 190 -14.14 -32.75 -15.60
N ALA A 191 -15.28 -32.32 -16.11
CA ALA A 191 -16.57 -32.94 -15.83
C ALA A 191 -17.51 -32.82 -17.04
N ASN A 192 -18.40 -33.79 -17.17
CA ASN A 192 -19.43 -33.80 -18.22
C ASN A 192 -20.60 -32.88 -17.83
N TYR A 193 -20.51 -31.60 -18.18
CA TYR A 193 -21.63 -30.68 -18.02
C TYR A 193 -22.32 -30.47 -19.38
N PRO A 194 -23.65 -30.64 -19.44
CA PRO A 194 -24.41 -30.40 -20.69
C PRO A 194 -24.54 -28.91 -21.03
N PHE A 195 -24.20 -28.02 -20.11
CA PHE A 195 -24.33 -26.58 -20.29
C PHE A 195 -22.99 -25.85 -20.17
N ILE A 196 -22.85 -24.76 -20.94
CA ILE A 196 -21.70 -23.86 -20.95
C ILE A 196 -21.63 -23.17 -19.59
N ILE A 197 -20.72 -23.61 -18.72
CA ILE A 197 -20.34 -22.82 -17.55
C ILE A 197 -19.22 -21.92 -18.01
N LEU A 198 -19.47 -20.62 -18.07
CA LEU A 198 -18.45 -19.57 -18.28
C LEU A 198 -17.59 -19.43 -17.02
N ILE A 199 -16.87 -20.49 -16.67
CA ILE A 199 -15.75 -20.40 -15.72
C ILE A 199 -14.51 -20.24 -16.58
N PHE A 200 -13.93 -19.05 -16.58
CA PHE A 200 -12.65 -18.82 -17.22
C PHE A 200 -11.56 -19.58 -16.45
N ASN A 201 -11.08 -20.68 -17.03
CA ASN A 201 -9.88 -21.35 -16.52
C ASN A 201 -8.67 -20.68 -17.17
N LEU A 202 -8.01 -19.80 -16.42
CA LEU A 202 -6.78 -19.16 -16.84
C LEU A 202 -5.61 -20.14 -16.60
N GLY A 203 -4.99 -20.59 -17.69
CA GLY A 203 -3.73 -21.34 -17.64
C GLY A 203 -2.59 -20.38 -17.96
N MET A 204 -1.59 -20.32 -17.11
CA MET A 204 -0.36 -19.56 -17.37
C MET A 204 0.73 -20.54 -17.79
N GLU A 205 1.27 -20.39 -18.99
CA GLU A 205 2.45 -21.11 -19.43
C GLU A 205 3.70 -20.33 -19.01
N ILE A 206 4.51 -20.96 -18.16
CA ILE A 206 5.84 -20.43 -17.84
C ILE A 206 6.78 -20.94 -18.93
N GLY A 207 7.08 -20.10 -19.91
CA GLY A 207 8.07 -20.40 -20.92
C GLY A 207 9.41 -20.76 -20.27
N ARG A 208 9.91 -21.98 -20.51
CA ARG A 208 11.28 -22.33 -20.18
C ARG A 208 12.19 -21.61 -21.19
N ALA A 209 12.97 -20.66 -20.70
CA ALA A 209 14.13 -20.20 -21.45
C ALA A 209 15.07 -21.40 -21.63
N HIS A 210 15.26 -21.84 -22.85
CA HIS A 210 16.36 -22.74 -23.19
C HIS A 210 17.66 -21.91 -23.12
N VAL A 211 18.58 -22.32 -22.22
CA VAL A 211 20.00 -21.97 -22.28
C VAL A 211 20.65 -22.90 -23.28
#